data_68221af74621502f0653ddc4c753caa1
#
_entry.id   68221af74621502f0653ddc4c753caa1
#
_cell.length_a   1.000
_cell.length_b   1.000
_cell.length_c   1.000
_cell.angle_alpha   90.00
_cell.angle_beta   90.00
_cell.angle_gamma   90.00
#
_symmetry.space_group_name_H-M   'P 1'
#
loop_
_entity.id
_entity.type
_entity.pdbx_description
1 polymer ?
#
loop_
_entity_poly.entity_id
_entity_poly.type
_entity_poly.pdbx_seq_one_letter_code
_entity_poly.pdbx_strand_id
1 'polypeptide(L)'
;VKTLFATRQKVLIGVVHLRPLPGSPRWKGMLNEVIRLAVEDARAYERGGVDGLFIENFGDVPFTKTKVGPETVAAMAATGRAVREAVKVPLGFNVLRNDARAALALCAACDGSFIRVNVHTGAMLTDQGLIEGNAFETLRYRQQVCPEAHIFADVHVKHAVPLGDWSLEDAARDTIERGLADALIVSGAGTGMAADVSDVQRVRNACPKARILLGSGVTVGNTRDFLEIADGFIVGTSLKAGGKVSSPVETKRVEELVRAIRRKK
;
A
#
# COMPACT_ATOMS: atom_id res chain seq x y z
N VAL A 1 -7.47 0.04 12.62
CA VAL A 1 -8.15 0.62 11.45
C VAL A 1 -9.45 1.31 11.83
N LYS A 2 -10.16 0.86 12.87
CA LYS A 2 -11.21 1.69 13.47
C LYS A 2 -10.67 3.09 13.79
N THR A 3 -9.38 3.20 14.16
CA THR A 3 -8.69 4.48 14.37
C THR A 3 -8.28 5.19 13.08
N LEU A 4 -7.83 4.47 12.04
CA LEU A 4 -7.38 5.07 10.77
C LEU A 4 -8.52 5.83 10.04
N PHE A 5 -9.75 5.28 10.08
CA PHE A 5 -10.93 5.89 9.47
C PHE A 5 -11.97 6.37 10.50
N ALA A 6 -11.55 6.58 11.77
CA ALA A 6 -12.47 6.99 12.83
C ALA A 6 -13.02 8.41 12.66
N THR A 7 -12.30 9.25 11.96
CA THR A 7 -12.72 10.62 11.64
C THR A 7 -13.32 10.70 10.23
N ARG A 8 -14.12 11.74 9.97
CA ARG A 8 -14.62 12.04 8.60
C ARG A 8 -13.51 12.66 7.71
N GLN A 9 -12.29 12.75 8.20
CA GLN A 9 -11.16 13.29 7.43
C GLN A 9 -10.63 12.24 6.46
N LYS A 10 -10.17 12.71 5.30
CA LYS A 10 -9.46 11.86 4.34
C LYS A 10 -8.13 11.41 4.93
N VAL A 11 -7.83 10.11 4.86
CA VAL A 11 -6.60 9.57 5.42
C VAL A 11 -5.43 9.71 4.46
N LEU A 12 -4.24 9.95 5.00
CA LEU A 12 -2.98 9.88 4.26
C LEU A 12 -2.11 8.77 4.83
N ILE A 13 -1.77 7.79 4.00
CA ILE A 13 -0.87 6.69 4.33
C ILE A 13 0.45 6.89 3.60
N GLY A 14 1.55 7.02 4.33
CA GLY A 14 2.90 7.08 3.76
C GLY A 14 3.42 5.70 3.38
N VAL A 15 4.32 5.62 2.37
CA VAL A 15 4.95 4.35 1.98
C VAL A 15 6.45 4.39 2.24
N VAL A 16 6.91 3.58 3.18
CA VAL A 16 8.31 3.30 3.44
C VAL A 16 8.77 2.24 2.44
N HIS A 17 9.40 2.68 1.35
CA HIS A 17 9.99 1.81 0.35
C HIS A 17 11.34 1.29 0.84
N LEU A 18 11.44 0.02 1.18
CA LEU A 18 12.68 -0.58 1.65
C LEU A 18 13.73 -0.62 0.55
N ARG A 19 14.99 -0.47 0.94
CA ARG A 19 16.13 -0.80 0.09
C ARG A 19 16.15 -2.31 -0.18
N PRO A 20 16.91 -2.78 -1.19
CA PRO A 20 17.02 -4.20 -1.50
C PRO A 20 17.32 -5.04 -0.25
N LEU A 21 16.56 -6.13 -0.04
CA LEU A 21 16.64 -7.04 1.08
C LEU A 21 17.49 -8.27 0.74
N PRO A 22 17.92 -9.06 1.75
CA PRO A 22 18.60 -10.34 1.53
C PRO A 22 17.83 -11.21 0.54
N GLY A 23 18.54 -11.85 -0.38
CA GLY A 23 17.96 -12.66 -1.47
C GLY A 23 17.64 -11.88 -2.73
N SER A 24 17.52 -10.56 -2.69
CA SER A 24 17.29 -9.75 -3.91
C SER A 24 18.59 -9.53 -4.70
N PRO A 25 18.52 -9.41 -6.05
CA PRO A 25 19.72 -9.24 -6.89
C PRO A 25 20.55 -7.99 -6.58
N ARG A 26 19.96 -6.98 -5.96
CA ARG A 26 20.59 -5.70 -5.61
C ARG A 26 21.00 -5.60 -4.15
N TRP A 27 20.91 -6.69 -3.39
CA TRP A 27 21.30 -6.75 -1.99
C TRP A 27 22.79 -6.44 -1.80
N LYS A 28 23.11 -5.59 -0.82
CA LYS A 28 24.48 -5.13 -0.54
C LYS A 28 25.06 -5.59 0.81
N GLY A 29 24.37 -6.53 1.49
CA GLY A 29 24.86 -7.08 2.78
C GLY A 29 24.66 -6.17 4.00
N MET A 30 23.90 -5.08 3.92
CA MET A 30 23.81 -4.05 4.96
C MET A 30 22.41 -3.91 5.55
N LEU A 31 21.89 -4.95 6.24
CA LEU A 31 20.53 -4.91 6.81
C LEU A 31 20.33 -3.78 7.82
N ASN A 32 21.33 -3.50 8.66
CA ASN A 32 21.24 -2.41 9.64
C ASN A 32 21.05 -1.04 8.97
N GLU A 33 21.63 -0.85 7.79
CA GLU A 33 21.43 0.39 7.00
C GLU A 33 20.02 0.47 6.42
N VAL A 34 19.46 -0.65 5.94
CA VAL A 34 18.05 -0.73 5.49
C VAL A 34 17.12 -0.35 6.63
N ILE A 35 17.32 -0.93 7.81
CA ILE A 35 16.53 -0.65 9.02
C ILE A 35 16.63 0.83 9.40
N ARG A 36 17.84 1.38 9.46
CA ARG A 36 18.09 2.79 9.82
C ARG A 36 17.34 3.73 8.90
N LEU A 37 17.45 3.54 7.57
CA LEU A 37 16.78 4.38 6.57
C LEU A 37 15.26 4.25 6.63
N ALA A 38 14.74 3.04 6.86
CA ALA A 38 13.30 2.82 7.02
C ALA A 38 12.73 3.55 8.26
N VAL A 39 13.46 3.54 9.37
CA VAL A 39 13.08 4.26 10.59
C VAL A 39 13.13 5.77 10.38
N GLU A 40 14.14 6.28 9.67
CA GLU A 40 14.24 7.72 9.35
C GLU A 40 13.08 8.18 8.48
N ASP A 41 12.76 7.43 7.41
CA ASP A 41 11.60 7.70 6.56
C ASP A 41 10.29 7.66 7.36
N ALA A 42 10.09 6.64 8.19
CA ALA A 42 8.90 6.49 9.02
C ALA A 42 8.70 7.67 9.99
N ARG A 43 9.76 8.09 10.66
CA ARG A 43 9.75 9.27 11.54
C ARG A 43 9.45 10.57 10.78
N ALA A 44 9.99 10.72 9.58
CA ALA A 44 9.71 11.89 8.74
C ALA A 44 8.22 11.95 8.32
N TYR A 45 7.64 10.82 7.96
CA TYR A 45 6.20 10.69 7.68
C TYR A 45 5.36 11.05 8.90
N GLU A 46 5.64 10.45 10.07
CA GLU A 46 4.87 10.70 11.30
C GLU A 46 4.94 12.17 11.71
N ARG A 47 6.15 12.79 11.70
CA ARG A 47 6.30 14.23 11.97
C ARG A 47 5.51 15.10 11.00
N GLY A 48 5.41 14.68 9.74
CA GLY A 48 4.61 15.38 8.72
C GLY A 48 3.12 15.20 8.86
N GLY A 49 2.65 14.29 9.73
CA GLY A 49 1.25 14.13 10.10
C GLY A 49 0.47 13.14 9.26
N VAL A 50 1.09 12.06 8.75
CA VAL A 50 0.37 10.95 8.13
C VAL A 50 -0.49 10.20 9.16
N ASP A 51 -1.54 9.52 8.68
CA ASP A 51 -2.46 8.75 9.51
C ASP A 51 -2.05 7.26 9.63
N GLY A 52 -1.14 6.80 8.80
CA GLY A 52 -0.62 5.43 8.80
C GLY A 52 0.57 5.26 7.86
N LEU A 53 1.21 4.10 7.91
CA LEU A 53 2.37 3.76 7.08
C LEU A 53 2.23 2.37 6.48
N PHE A 54 2.59 2.22 5.18
CA PHE A 54 2.95 0.94 4.60
C PHE A 54 4.46 0.74 4.62
N ILE A 55 4.90 -0.47 4.94
CA ILE A 55 6.27 -0.95 4.73
C ILE A 55 6.24 -1.89 3.52
N GLU A 56 7.04 -1.59 2.50
CA GLU A 56 7.01 -2.27 1.21
C GLU A 56 8.42 -2.66 0.75
N ASN A 57 8.63 -3.91 0.33
CA ASN A 57 9.92 -4.42 -0.17
C ASN A 57 10.21 -3.95 -1.61
N PHE A 58 9.99 -2.69 -1.91
CA PHE A 58 10.08 -2.10 -3.26
C PHE A 58 11.47 -2.24 -3.91
N GLY A 59 12.54 -2.35 -3.12
CA GLY A 59 13.91 -2.50 -3.60
C GLY A 59 14.24 -3.88 -4.19
N ASP A 60 13.39 -4.88 -3.97
CA ASP A 60 13.65 -6.29 -4.33
C ASP A 60 13.41 -6.63 -5.81
N VAL A 61 13.33 -5.63 -6.67
CA VAL A 61 13.12 -5.82 -8.13
C VAL A 61 14.20 -6.73 -8.73
N PRO A 62 13.82 -7.73 -9.57
CA PRO A 62 12.48 -8.15 -9.98
C PRO A 62 11.75 -8.95 -8.90
N PHE A 63 10.43 -8.74 -8.80
CA PHE A 63 9.62 -9.40 -7.76
C PHE A 63 9.26 -10.84 -8.16
N THR A 64 9.05 -11.70 -7.16
CA THR A 64 8.40 -13.01 -7.39
C THR A 64 6.90 -12.83 -7.56
N LYS A 65 6.28 -13.66 -8.42
CA LYS A 65 4.82 -13.70 -8.56
C LYS A 65 4.10 -14.43 -7.42
N THR A 66 4.86 -15.22 -6.64
CA THR A 66 4.34 -16.11 -5.61
C THR A 66 4.83 -15.66 -4.23
N LYS A 67 5.34 -16.59 -3.43
CA LYS A 67 5.86 -16.36 -2.08
C LYS A 67 7.28 -15.82 -2.14
N VAL A 68 7.58 -14.85 -1.29
CA VAL A 68 8.96 -14.41 -1.03
C VAL A 68 9.70 -15.44 -0.19
N GLY A 69 11.03 -15.42 -0.23
CA GLY A 69 11.87 -16.28 0.59
C GLY A 69 11.81 -15.92 2.09
N PRO A 70 12.17 -16.88 2.98
CA PRO A 70 12.20 -16.63 4.43
C PRO A 70 13.15 -15.50 4.81
N GLU A 71 14.24 -15.29 4.07
CA GLU A 71 15.19 -14.20 4.24
C GLU A 71 14.53 -12.81 4.07
N THR A 72 13.64 -12.65 3.08
CA THR A 72 12.87 -11.42 2.88
C THR A 72 11.89 -11.18 4.03
N VAL A 73 11.15 -12.22 4.46
CA VAL A 73 10.22 -12.13 5.58
C VAL A 73 10.95 -11.75 6.87
N ALA A 74 12.09 -12.42 7.17
CA ALA A 74 12.89 -12.14 8.36
C ALA A 74 13.42 -10.68 8.36
N ALA A 75 13.94 -10.20 7.22
CA ALA A 75 14.44 -8.84 7.11
C ALA A 75 13.32 -7.80 7.23
N MET A 76 12.15 -8.05 6.62
CA MET A 76 10.97 -7.19 6.77
C MET A 76 10.44 -7.19 8.21
N ALA A 77 10.45 -8.33 8.92
CA ALA A 77 10.04 -8.41 10.31
C ALA A 77 10.97 -7.60 11.23
N ALA A 78 12.30 -7.75 11.07
CA ALA A 78 13.28 -6.96 11.82
C ALA A 78 13.08 -5.45 11.57
N THR A 79 12.89 -5.06 10.30
CA THR A 79 12.65 -3.66 9.92
C THR A 79 11.31 -3.17 10.47
N GLY A 80 10.25 -3.97 10.35
CA GLY A 80 8.91 -3.63 10.83
C GLY A 80 8.87 -3.41 12.35
N ARG A 81 9.56 -4.25 13.13
CA ARG A 81 9.70 -4.06 14.59
C ARG A 81 10.44 -2.77 14.92
N ALA A 82 11.56 -2.49 14.27
CA ALA A 82 12.31 -1.26 14.49
C ALA A 82 11.47 0.01 14.12
N VAL A 83 10.71 -0.05 13.04
CA VAL A 83 9.77 1.03 12.68
C VAL A 83 8.65 1.14 13.71
N ARG A 84 8.06 0.02 14.18
CA ARG A 84 6.99 0.03 15.20
C ARG A 84 7.44 0.69 16.50
N GLU A 85 8.67 0.43 16.93
CA GLU A 85 9.25 1.06 18.13
C GLU A 85 9.52 2.56 17.94
N ALA A 86 9.75 3.00 16.70
CA ALA A 86 10.11 4.37 16.37
C ALA A 86 8.91 5.30 16.18
N VAL A 87 7.71 4.78 15.81
CA VAL A 87 6.51 5.57 15.48
C VAL A 87 5.25 4.98 16.12
N LYS A 88 4.21 5.80 16.29
CA LYS A 88 2.93 5.41 16.93
C LYS A 88 1.79 5.20 15.94
N VAL A 89 1.91 5.75 14.72
CA VAL A 89 0.87 5.61 13.70
C VAL A 89 0.65 4.14 13.31
N PRO A 90 -0.57 3.73 12.91
CA PRO A 90 -0.84 2.39 12.41
C PRO A 90 0.11 1.96 11.30
N LEU A 91 0.60 0.71 11.38
CA LEU A 91 1.48 0.12 10.35
C LEU A 91 0.72 -0.90 9.51
N GLY A 92 1.07 -0.97 8.24
CA GLY A 92 0.64 -2.00 7.32
C GLY A 92 1.81 -2.52 6.50
N PHE A 93 1.59 -3.64 5.81
CA PHE A 93 2.61 -4.31 5.00
C PHE A 93 2.10 -4.57 3.59
N ASN A 94 2.99 -4.35 2.61
CA ASN A 94 2.80 -4.78 1.24
C ASN A 94 4.02 -5.61 0.84
N VAL A 95 3.83 -6.89 0.59
CA VAL A 95 4.92 -7.80 0.19
C VAL A 95 4.77 -8.11 -1.29
N LEU A 96 5.63 -7.50 -2.07
CA LEU A 96 5.60 -7.59 -3.53
C LEU A 96 6.16 -8.91 -4.05
N ARG A 97 5.56 -9.53 -5.13
CA ARG A 97 4.52 -8.83 -5.89
C ARG A 97 3.13 -9.01 -5.27
N ASN A 98 2.80 -10.16 -4.64
CA ASN A 98 1.43 -10.46 -4.16
C ASN A 98 1.42 -11.48 -2.99
N ASP A 99 2.41 -11.43 -2.08
CA ASP A 99 2.47 -12.37 -0.94
C ASP A 99 1.66 -11.83 0.25
N ALA A 100 0.33 -11.97 0.17
CA ALA A 100 -0.58 -11.58 1.24
C ALA A 100 -0.34 -12.39 2.53
N ARG A 101 0.13 -13.64 2.42
CA ARG A 101 0.42 -14.49 3.57
C ARG A 101 1.61 -13.95 4.37
N ALA A 102 2.70 -13.59 3.70
CA ALA A 102 3.84 -12.93 4.35
C ALA A 102 3.42 -11.60 4.97
N ALA A 103 2.61 -10.79 4.27
CA ALA A 103 2.13 -9.51 4.78
C ALA A 103 1.31 -9.66 6.09
N LEU A 104 0.43 -10.68 6.18
CA LEU A 104 -0.32 -11.00 7.40
C LEU A 104 0.58 -11.50 8.54
N ALA A 105 1.58 -12.34 8.22
CA ALA A 105 2.56 -12.78 9.21
C ALA A 105 3.37 -11.61 9.77
N LEU A 106 3.74 -10.64 8.92
CA LEU A 106 4.40 -9.40 9.34
C LEU A 106 3.48 -8.52 10.21
N CYS A 107 2.18 -8.43 9.89
CA CYS A 107 1.22 -7.75 10.75
C CYS A 107 1.20 -8.38 12.15
N ALA A 108 1.13 -9.71 12.25
CA ALA A 108 1.14 -10.42 13.54
C ALA A 108 2.45 -10.18 14.31
N ALA A 109 3.60 -10.21 13.62
CA ALA A 109 4.92 -10.06 14.26
C ALA A 109 5.25 -8.62 14.67
N CYS A 110 4.67 -7.61 14.00
CA CYS A 110 5.06 -6.20 14.14
C CYS A 110 3.93 -5.29 14.64
N ASP A 111 2.86 -5.84 15.22
CA ASP A 111 1.66 -5.09 15.65
C ASP A 111 1.08 -4.24 14.51
N GLY A 112 1.03 -4.84 13.30
CA GLY A 112 0.45 -4.22 12.11
C GLY A 112 -1.08 -4.24 12.15
N SER A 113 -1.69 -3.33 11.43
CA SER A 113 -3.15 -3.14 11.43
C SER A 113 -3.81 -3.39 10.07
N PHE A 114 -3.04 -3.44 9.00
CA PHE A 114 -3.56 -3.63 7.64
C PHE A 114 -2.50 -4.18 6.69
N ILE A 115 -2.97 -4.81 5.61
CA ILE A 115 -2.12 -5.23 4.50
C ILE A 115 -2.63 -4.64 3.19
N ARG A 116 -1.73 -4.53 2.20
CA ARG A 116 -2.10 -4.29 0.81
C ARG A 116 -1.93 -5.57 0.01
N VAL A 117 -2.94 -5.91 -0.80
CA VAL A 117 -2.92 -7.06 -1.71
C VAL A 117 -3.09 -6.53 -3.13
N ASN A 118 -2.12 -6.78 -3.99
CA ASN A 118 -2.12 -6.23 -5.34
C ASN A 118 -3.07 -6.96 -6.30
N VAL A 119 -3.25 -8.27 -6.13
CA VAL A 119 -4.27 -9.07 -6.83
C VAL A 119 -4.97 -9.93 -5.79
N HIS A 120 -6.14 -9.51 -5.37
CA HIS A 120 -6.91 -10.18 -4.32
C HIS A 120 -7.98 -11.11 -4.89
N THR A 121 -8.63 -10.67 -5.96
CA THR A 121 -9.63 -11.40 -6.74
C THR A 121 -9.26 -11.38 -8.22
N GLY A 122 -9.80 -12.31 -9.01
CA GLY A 122 -9.54 -12.41 -10.44
C GLY A 122 -8.12 -12.80 -10.79
N ALA A 123 -7.67 -12.42 -11.98
CA ALA A 123 -6.33 -12.70 -12.49
C ALA A 123 -5.80 -11.52 -13.30
N MET A 124 -4.50 -11.24 -13.17
CA MET A 124 -3.82 -10.14 -13.85
C MET A 124 -2.56 -10.65 -14.55
N LEU A 125 -2.37 -10.24 -15.79
CA LEU A 125 -1.12 -10.45 -16.52
C LEU A 125 -0.14 -9.31 -16.17
N THR A 126 1.00 -9.66 -15.61
CA THR A 126 2.01 -8.73 -15.08
C THR A 126 3.37 -9.02 -15.71
N ASP A 127 4.38 -8.18 -15.39
CA ASP A 127 5.79 -8.43 -15.73
C ASP A 127 6.36 -9.69 -15.07
N GLN A 128 5.71 -10.23 -14.01
CA GLN A 128 6.04 -11.54 -13.40
C GLN A 128 5.26 -12.70 -14.04
N GLY A 129 4.44 -12.45 -15.05
CA GLY A 129 3.51 -13.40 -15.65
C GLY A 129 2.12 -13.34 -15.02
N LEU A 130 1.36 -14.41 -15.10
CA LEU A 130 0.01 -14.47 -14.55
C LEU A 130 0.03 -14.52 -13.03
N ILE A 131 -0.66 -13.58 -12.40
CA ILE A 131 -0.94 -13.55 -10.94
C ILE A 131 -2.43 -13.72 -10.73
N GLU A 132 -2.80 -14.70 -9.92
CA GLU A 132 -4.18 -15.03 -9.57
C GLU A 132 -4.49 -14.52 -8.17
N GLY A 133 -5.70 -14.01 -7.99
CA GLY A 133 -6.23 -13.62 -6.69
C GLY A 133 -6.43 -14.83 -5.78
N ASN A 134 -6.10 -14.69 -4.51
CA ASN A 134 -6.22 -15.76 -3.53
C ASN A 134 -6.94 -15.28 -2.26
N ALA A 135 -8.11 -14.67 -2.44
CA ALA A 135 -8.93 -14.19 -1.34
C ALA A 135 -9.30 -15.31 -0.35
N PHE A 136 -9.56 -16.52 -0.89
CA PHE A 136 -9.92 -17.68 -0.07
C PHE A 136 -8.86 -17.98 1.02
N GLU A 137 -7.61 -18.13 0.63
CA GLU A 137 -6.50 -18.41 1.55
C GLU A 137 -6.16 -17.20 2.43
N THR A 138 -6.18 -15.99 1.82
CA THR A 138 -5.85 -14.75 2.52
C THR A 138 -6.79 -14.51 3.70
N LEU A 139 -8.09 -14.66 3.52
CA LEU A 139 -9.10 -14.44 4.57
C LEU A 139 -8.99 -15.48 5.69
N ARG A 140 -8.79 -16.76 5.34
CA ARG A 140 -8.63 -17.84 6.32
C ARG A 140 -7.35 -17.68 7.12
N TYR A 141 -6.27 -17.34 6.46
CA TYR A 141 -5.01 -17.11 7.15
C TYR A 141 -5.05 -15.86 8.04
N ARG A 142 -5.71 -14.79 7.58
CA ARG A 142 -5.97 -13.61 8.42
C ARG A 142 -6.65 -14.01 9.73
N GLN A 143 -7.71 -14.81 9.65
CA GLN A 143 -8.46 -15.25 10.83
C GLN A 143 -7.59 -16.04 11.84
N GLN A 144 -6.59 -16.77 11.35
CA GLN A 144 -5.70 -17.59 12.18
C GLN A 144 -4.61 -16.75 12.87
N VAL A 145 -4.01 -15.78 12.18
CA VAL A 145 -2.77 -15.15 12.65
C VAL A 145 -2.92 -13.67 13.01
N CYS A 146 -3.86 -12.95 12.42
CA CYS A 146 -4.06 -11.52 12.65
C CYS A 146 -5.50 -11.10 12.29
N PRO A 147 -6.52 -11.56 13.05
CA PRO A 147 -7.93 -11.39 12.69
C PRO A 147 -8.37 -9.94 12.57
N GLU A 148 -7.69 -9.03 13.29
CA GLU A 148 -7.99 -7.59 13.27
C GLU A 148 -7.31 -6.85 12.11
N ALA A 149 -6.44 -7.50 11.33
CA ALA A 149 -5.78 -6.86 10.20
C ALA A 149 -6.78 -6.63 9.06
N HIS A 150 -6.77 -5.43 8.50
CA HIS A 150 -7.61 -5.07 7.37
C HIS A 150 -6.90 -5.34 6.03
N ILE A 151 -7.67 -5.71 5.02
CA ILE A 151 -7.21 -5.99 3.67
C ILE A 151 -7.57 -4.81 2.78
N PHE A 152 -6.56 -4.10 2.28
CA PHE A 152 -6.71 -3.08 1.23
C PHE A 152 -6.27 -3.70 -0.09
N ALA A 153 -7.19 -3.83 -1.04
CA ALA A 153 -6.95 -4.56 -2.27
C ALA A 153 -6.97 -3.62 -3.48
N ASP A 154 -5.97 -3.76 -4.37
CA ASP A 154 -5.98 -3.02 -5.63
C ASP A 154 -7.08 -3.55 -6.55
N VAL A 155 -7.72 -2.63 -7.27
CA VAL A 155 -8.61 -2.92 -8.40
C VAL A 155 -7.87 -2.56 -9.68
N HIS A 156 -7.64 -3.52 -10.56
CA HIS A 156 -6.79 -3.38 -11.75
C HIS A 156 -5.44 -2.75 -11.39
N VAL A 157 -4.61 -3.52 -10.67
CA VAL A 157 -3.32 -3.03 -10.16
C VAL A 157 -2.41 -2.51 -11.28
N LYS A 158 -1.63 -1.48 -10.97
CA LYS A 158 -0.61 -0.91 -11.88
C LYS A 158 0.39 -1.96 -12.39
N HIS A 159 1.00 -1.72 -13.55
CA HIS A 159 1.92 -2.64 -14.23
C HIS A 159 1.29 -4.00 -14.53
N ALA A 160 -0.02 -4.03 -14.83
CA ALA A 160 -0.76 -5.23 -15.11
C ALA A 160 -1.97 -4.94 -16.00
N VAL A 161 -2.45 -5.98 -16.69
CA VAL A 161 -3.72 -5.96 -17.42
C VAL A 161 -4.59 -7.11 -16.93
N PRO A 162 -5.92 -6.92 -16.82
CA PRO A 162 -6.82 -7.99 -16.42
C PRO A 162 -6.79 -9.13 -17.47
N LEU A 163 -6.98 -10.35 -17.01
CA LEU A 163 -7.15 -11.49 -17.90
C LEU A 163 -8.61 -11.51 -18.39
N GLY A 164 -8.82 -11.26 -19.69
CA GLY A 164 -10.16 -11.17 -20.30
C GLY A 164 -10.85 -9.81 -20.08
N ASP A 165 -12.10 -9.73 -20.56
CA ASP A 165 -12.92 -8.51 -20.55
C ASP A 165 -13.62 -8.28 -19.20
N TRP A 166 -12.83 -8.14 -18.14
CA TRP A 166 -13.35 -7.86 -16.79
C TRP A 166 -13.34 -6.38 -16.50
N SER A 167 -14.52 -5.79 -16.37
CA SER A 167 -14.66 -4.35 -16.17
C SER A 167 -14.08 -3.90 -14.82
N LEU A 168 -13.66 -2.66 -14.75
CA LEU A 168 -13.18 -2.07 -13.49
C LEU A 168 -14.27 -2.08 -12.41
N GLU A 169 -15.52 -1.88 -12.80
CA GLU A 169 -16.69 -1.89 -11.93
C GLU A 169 -16.98 -3.29 -11.37
N ASP A 170 -16.91 -4.32 -12.21
CA ASP A 170 -17.12 -5.71 -11.77
C ASP A 170 -15.97 -6.16 -10.88
N ALA A 171 -14.73 -5.84 -11.24
CA ALA A 171 -13.57 -6.11 -10.41
C ALA A 171 -13.69 -5.46 -9.03
N ALA A 172 -14.18 -4.21 -8.96
CA ALA A 172 -14.41 -3.50 -7.70
C ALA A 172 -15.49 -4.19 -6.84
N ARG A 173 -16.65 -4.53 -7.45
CA ARG A 173 -17.72 -5.26 -6.75
C ARG A 173 -17.24 -6.60 -6.23
N ASP A 174 -16.60 -7.41 -7.07
CA ASP A 174 -16.09 -8.72 -6.66
C ASP A 174 -15.05 -8.62 -5.54
N THR A 175 -14.20 -7.62 -5.57
CA THR A 175 -13.19 -7.40 -4.51
C THR A 175 -13.82 -7.09 -3.17
N ILE A 176 -14.89 -6.29 -3.12
CA ILE A 176 -15.61 -5.95 -1.88
C ILE A 176 -16.56 -7.06 -1.46
N GLU A 177 -17.42 -7.54 -2.36
CA GLU A 177 -18.56 -8.39 -2.00
C GLU A 177 -18.17 -9.87 -1.88
N ARG A 178 -17.28 -10.35 -2.73
CA ARG A 178 -16.83 -11.75 -2.78
C ARG A 178 -15.43 -11.94 -2.18
N GLY A 179 -14.53 -10.96 -2.41
CA GLY A 179 -13.19 -10.94 -1.83
C GLY A 179 -13.16 -10.42 -0.39
N LEU A 180 -14.23 -9.78 0.10
CA LEU A 180 -14.37 -9.24 1.46
C LEU A 180 -13.19 -8.34 1.86
N ALA A 181 -12.70 -7.54 0.91
CA ALA A 181 -11.69 -6.52 1.19
C ALA A 181 -12.31 -5.38 2.01
N ASP A 182 -11.53 -4.77 2.89
CA ASP A 182 -11.96 -3.68 3.77
C ASP A 182 -11.87 -2.30 3.08
N ALA A 183 -11.04 -2.20 2.04
CA ALA A 183 -10.93 -1.02 1.19
C ALA A 183 -10.44 -1.39 -0.22
N LEU A 184 -10.84 -0.60 -1.21
CA LEU A 184 -10.37 -0.67 -2.58
C LEU A 184 -9.22 0.32 -2.79
N ILE A 185 -8.21 -0.07 -3.56
CA ILE A 185 -7.13 0.82 -4.00
C ILE A 185 -7.25 0.99 -5.52
N VAL A 186 -7.41 2.22 -5.97
CA VAL A 186 -7.36 2.60 -7.39
C VAL A 186 -6.01 3.28 -7.66
N SER A 187 -5.28 2.78 -8.65
CA SER A 187 -3.94 3.27 -9.00
C SER A 187 -3.90 3.71 -10.45
N GLY A 188 -2.97 4.60 -10.80
CA GLY A 188 -2.63 4.88 -12.20
C GLY A 188 -1.89 3.70 -12.84
N ALA A 189 -1.64 3.79 -14.15
CA ALA A 189 -1.02 2.72 -14.95
C ALA A 189 0.40 2.33 -14.48
N GLY A 190 1.12 3.23 -13.79
CA GLY A 190 2.50 2.98 -13.34
C GLY A 190 2.85 3.68 -12.03
N THR A 191 4.03 3.36 -11.50
CA THR A 191 4.54 4.00 -10.27
C THR A 191 4.74 5.50 -10.48
N GLY A 192 4.10 6.32 -9.63
CA GLY A 192 4.14 7.77 -9.71
C GLY A 192 3.17 8.38 -10.74
N MET A 193 2.48 7.56 -11.54
CA MET A 193 1.41 8.04 -12.43
C MET A 193 0.11 8.16 -11.63
N ALA A 194 -0.60 9.26 -11.81
CA ALA A 194 -1.90 9.49 -11.18
C ALA A 194 -2.95 8.52 -11.72
N ALA A 195 -3.89 8.12 -10.86
CA ALA A 195 -5.11 7.46 -11.31
C ALA A 195 -5.94 8.43 -12.17
N ASP A 196 -6.69 7.88 -13.12
CA ASP A 196 -7.68 8.67 -13.85
C ASP A 196 -8.85 8.98 -12.93
N VAL A 197 -9.28 10.25 -12.90
CA VAL A 197 -10.44 10.70 -12.10
C VAL A 197 -11.70 9.94 -12.50
N SER A 198 -11.86 9.65 -13.79
CA SER A 198 -13.02 8.91 -14.31
C SER A 198 -13.03 7.47 -13.78
N ASP A 199 -11.89 6.80 -13.67
CA ASP A 199 -11.81 5.45 -13.12
C ASP A 199 -12.16 5.43 -11.63
N VAL A 200 -11.66 6.40 -10.86
CA VAL A 200 -12.04 6.52 -9.44
C VAL A 200 -13.54 6.77 -9.29
N GLN A 201 -14.12 7.62 -10.14
CA GLN A 201 -15.55 7.89 -10.15
C GLN A 201 -16.38 6.64 -10.53
N ARG A 202 -15.92 5.85 -11.51
CA ARG A 202 -16.55 4.57 -11.91
C ARG A 202 -16.56 3.59 -10.73
N VAL A 203 -15.43 3.44 -10.03
CA VAL A 203 -15.34 2.59 -8.83
C VAL A 203 -16.25 3.11 -7.72
N ARG A 204 -16.31 4.43 -7.49
CA ARG A 204 -17.20 5.04 -6.49
C ARG A 204 -18.67 4.77 -6.83
N ASN A 205 -19.06 4.90 -8.09
CA ASN A 205 -20.43 4.63 -8.55
C ASN A 205 -20.80 3.15 -8.40
N ALA A 206 -19.87 2.23 -8.72
CA ALA A 206 -20.06 0.80 -8.60
C ALA A 206 -20.14 0.33 -7.14
N CYS A 207 -19.38 0.96 -6.24
CA CYS A 207 -19.24 0.59 -4.83
C CYS A 207 -19.41 1.82 -3.92
N PRO A 208 -20.64 2.43 -3.83
CA PRO A 208 -20.81 3.73 -3.16
C PRO A 208 -20.51 3.71 -1.66
N LYS A 209 -20.60 2.56 -1.01
CA LYS A 209 -20.31 2.38 0.43
C LYS A 209 -18.88 1.91 0.73
N ALA A 210 -18.13 1.49 -0.30
CA ALA A 210 -16.77 1.01 -0.11
C ALA A 210 -15.82 2.18 0.22
N ARG A 211 -14.78 1.89 0.99
CA ARG A 211 -13.66 2.81 1.18
C ARG A 211 -12.76 2.75 -0.05
N ILE A 212 -12.46 3.91 -0.63
CA ILE A 212 -11.62 4.02 -1.83
C ILE A 212 -10.37 4.82 -1.50
N LEU A 213 -9.21 4.21 -1.73
CA LEU A 213 -7.89 4.81 -1.55
C LEU A 213 -7.21 4.99 -2.92
N LEU A 214 -6.51 6.09 -3.11
CA LEU A 214 -5.66 6.27 -4.29
C LEU A 214 -4.26 5.72 -4.02
N GLY A 215 -3.79 4.80 -4.86
CA GLY A 215 -2.55 4.04 -4.64
C GLY A 215 -1.28 4.59 -5.29
N SER A 216 -1.33 5.66 -6.08
CA SER A 216 -0.14 6.24 -6.73
C SER A 216 -0.39 7.62 -7.33
N GLY A 217 0.70 8.35 -7.64
CA GLY A 217 0.69 9.58 -8.41
C GLY A 217 0.02 10.79 -7.76
N VAL A 218 -0.30 10.70 -6.48
CA VAL A 218 -0.92 11.81 -5.74
C VAL A 218 0.13 12.86 -5.37
N THR A 219 -0.20 14.11 -5.63
CA THR A 219 0.60 15.30 -5.36
C THR A 219 -0.28 16.42 -4.79
N VAL A 220 0.32 17.46 -4.25
CA VAL A 220 -0.41 18.66 -3.81
C VAL A 220 -1.24 19.26 -4.97
N GLY A 221 -0.71 19.18 -6.21
CA GLY A 221 -1.35 19.78 -7.39
C GLY A 221 -2.63 19.09 -7.84
N ASN A 222 -2.72 17.75 -7.72
CA ASN A 222 -3.86 16.97 -8.20
C ASN A 222 -4.79 16.43 -7.10
N THR A 223 -4.44 16.60 -5.83
CA THR A 223 -5.24 16.08 -4.70
C THR A 223 -6.69 16.54 -4.74
N ARG A 224 -6.95 17.79 -5.16
CA ARG A 224 -8.30 18.39 -5.18
C ARG A 224 -9.28 17.64 -6.06
N ASP A 225 -8.81 17.04 -7.16
CA ASP A 225 -9.64 16.33 -8.12
C ASP A 225 -10.29 15.07 -7.52
N PHE A 226 -9.71 14.58 -6.42
CA PHE A 226 -10.10 13.31 -5.79
C PHE A 226 -10.80 13.46 -4.43
N LEU A 227 -10.82 14.67 -3.83
CA LEU A 227 -11.32 14.85 -2.46
C LEU A 227 -12.79 14.43 -2.28
N GLU A 228 -13.63 14.54 -3.32
CA GLU A 228 -15.06 14.19 -3.21
C GLU A 228 -15.29 12.67 -3.46
N ILE A 229 -14.39 12.00 -4.18
CA ILE A 229 -14.59 10.63 -4.67
C ILE A 229 -13.72 9.57 -3.98
N ALA A 230 -12.64 9.98 -3.29
CA ALA A 230 -11.77 9.07 -2.54
C ALA A 230 -11.88 9.32 -1.03
N ASP A 231 -11.62 8.29 -0.23
CA ASP A 231 -11.61 8.34 1.24
C ASP A 231 -10.20 8.53 1.80
N GLY A 232 -9.17 8.37 0.96
CA GLY A 232 -7.78 8.56 1.37
C GLY A 232 -6.78 8.31 0.26
N PHE A 233 -5.51 8.44 0.64
CA PHE A 233 -4.38 8.47 -0.28
C PHE A 233 -3.22 7.64 0.27
N ILE A 234 -2.60 6.82 -0.59
CA ILE A 234 -1.38 6.06 -0.30
C ILE A 234 -0.27 6.70 -1.13
N VAL A 235 0.68 7.36 -0.48
CA VAL A 235 1.64 8.22 -1.16
C VAL A 235 3.07 7.91 -0.72
N GLY A 236 3.94 7.71 -1.69
CA GLY A 236 5.36 7.45 -1.46
C GLY A 236 6.25 8.45 -2.18
N THR A 237 6.43 8.28 -3.48
CA THR A 237 7.45 8.96 -4.30
C THR A 237 7.39 10.49 -4.24
N SER A 238 6.20 11.09 -4.32
CA SER A 238 6.04 12.55 -4.33
C SER A 238 6.43 13.22 -3.00
N LEU A 239 6.48 12.45 -1.91
CA LEU A 239 6.88 12.93 -0.57
C LEU A 239 8.38 12.81 -0.31
N LYS A 240 9.13 12.26 -1.25
CA LYS A 240 10.58 12.08 -1.16
C LYS A 240 11.33 13.23 -1.84
N ALA A 241 12.57 13.47 -1.43
CA ALA A 241 13.42 14.50 -1.97
C ALA A 241 13.56 14.38 -3.49
N GLY A 242 13.29 15.49 -4.18
CA GLY A 242 13.29 15.54 -5.64
C GLY A 242 12.26 14.65 -6.33
N GLY A 243 11.28 14.09 -5.61
CA GLY A 243 10.29 13.17 -6.19
C GLY A 243 10.89 11.84 -6.67
N LYS A 244 12.01 11.40 -6.10
CA LYS A 244 12.70 10.15 -6.49
C LYS A 244 12.47 9.08 -5.42
N VAL A 245 12.02 7.88 -5.84
CA VAL A 245 11.70 6.76 -4.93
C VAL A 245 12.88 6.35 -4.04
N SER A 246 14.11 6.51 -4.52
CA SER A 246 15.34 6.19 -3.79
C SER A 246 15.82 7.27 -2.81
N SER A 247 15.20 8.44 -2.82
CA SER A 247 15.57 9.56 -1.93
C SER A 247 14.86 9.43 -0.58
N PRO A 248 15.36 10.10 0.48
CA PRO A 248 14.71 10.14 1.77
C PRO A 248 13.39 10.93 1.72
N VAL A 249 12.51 10.65 2.67
CA VAL A 249 11.26 11.39 2.87
C VAL A 249 11.55 12.79 3.41
N GLU A 250 10.89 13.80 2.84
CA GLU A 250 10.95 15.18 3.31
C GLU A 250 9.71 15.54 4.13
N THR A 251 9.85 15.75 5.43
CA THR A 251 8.75 16.11 6.34
C THR A 251 7.92 17.29 5.80
N LYS A 252 8.57 18.32 5.24
CA LYS A 252 7.89 19.49 4.67
C LYS A 252 6.92 19.12 3.54
N ARG A 253 7.30 18.19 2.65
CA ARG A 253 6.41 17.71 1.57
C ARG A 253 5.22 16.97 2.13
N VAL A 254 5.43 16.18 3.20
CA VAL A 254 4.33 15.49 3.89
C VAL A 254 3.35 16.50 4.48
N GLU A 255 3.84 17.51 5.21
CA GLU A 255 3.01 18.58 5.78
C GLU A 255 2.23 19.36 4.73
N GLU A 256 2.84 19.66 3.59
CA GLU A 256 2.19 20.35 2.47
C GLU A 256 1.03 19.52 1.91
N LEU A 257 1.23 18.21 1.72
CA LEU A 257 0.18 17.33 1.24
C LEU A 257 -0.93 17.14 2.28
N VAL A 258 -0.58 16.95 3.56
CA VAL A 258 -1.55 16.88 4.68
C VAL A 258 -2.43 18.14 4.71
N ARG A 259 -1.83 19.32 4.58
CA ARG A 259 -2.58 20.59 4.51
C ARG A 259 -3.50 20.64 3.29
N ALA A 260 -3.07 20.16 2.13
CA ALA A 260 -3.88 20.13 0.91
C ALA A 260 -5.10 19.21 1.06
N ILE A 261 -4.92 18.03 1.69
CA ILE A 261 -5.97 17.04 1.94
C ILE A 261 -6.97 17.52 2.99
N ARG A 262 -6.51 18.21 4.04
CA ARG A 262 -7.33 18.58 5.21
C ARG A 262 -7.91 19.99 5.14
N ARG A 263 -7.57 20.79 4.13
CA ARG A 263 -8.20 22.10 3.92
C ARG A 263 -9.70 21.89 3.68
N LYS A 264 -10.52 22.34 4.65
CA LYS A 264 -11.95 22.55 4.43
C LYS A 264 -12.11 23.63 3.33
N LYS A 265 -13.02 23.40 2.38
CA LYS A 265 -13.51 24.46 1.50
C LYS A 265 -14.14 25.56 2.34
#